data_945cfb29002f1f6055cd40990f5ff2a6
#
_entry.id   945cfb29002f1f6055cd40990f5ff2a6
#
_cell.length_a   1.000
_cell.length_b   1.000
_cell.length_c   1.000
_cell.angle_alpha   90.00
_cell.angle_beta   90.00
_cell.angle_gamma   90.00
#
_symmetry.space_group_name_H-M   'P 1'
#
loop_
_entity.id
_entity.type
_entity.pdbx_description
1 polymer ?
#
loop_
_entity_poly.entity_id
_entity_poly.type
_entity_poly.pdbx_seq_one_letter_code
_entity_poly.pdbx_strand_id
1 'polypeptide(L)'
;LATMTTGMLLANVAITQGVFLVAVVGAAVLTGVPAAAMGLSPAALGPVPLLFGIGLGVALYVANELGAAVAEGAGIEYDERLRAVLAPDSARGWAVLLGFVLPLVAVFEEVLFRAAIVGVLAAGFGVSPWLLVAGSSLLFAAGHGLQGPAGVAVTGALGFVLAAAFVLTGSLLTVVVAHYLVNALEFGVHEGLGVEWV
;
A
#
# COMPACT_ATOMS: atom_id res chain seq x y z
N LEU A 1 -18.74 -12.56 -5.40
CA LEU A 1 -18.80 -11.08 -5.28
C LEU A 1 -20.16 -10.51 -5.69
N ALA A 2 -20.87 -11.11 -6.64
CA ALA A 2 -22.14 -10.59 -7.20
C ALA A 2 -23.31 -10.40 -6.21
N THR A 3 -23.18 -10.80 -4.96
CA THR A 3 -24.22 -10.67 -3.92
C THR A 3 -23.87 -9.70 -2.78
N MET A 4 -22.65 -9.15 -2.78
CA MET A 4 -22.20 -8.23 -1.72
C MET A 4 -22.35 -6.77 -2.17
N THR A 5 -22.87 -5.93 -1.28
CA THR A 5 -22.88 -4.48 -1.49
C THR A 5 -21.49 -3.90 -1.29
N THR A 6 -21.17 -2.73 -1.89
CA THR A 6 -19.91 -2.02 -1.67
C THR A 6 -19.63 -1.82 -0.17
N GLY A 7 -20.64 -1.46 0.62
CA GLY A 7 -20.49 -1.33 2.09
C GLY A 7 -20.07 -2.62 2.77
N MET A 8 -20.58 -3.78 2.34
CA MET A 8 -20.16 -5.10 2.86
C MET A 8 -18.74 -5.44 2.46
N LEU A 9 -18.33 -5.09 1.24
CA LEU A 9 -16.96 -5.29 0.76
C LEU A 9 -15.97 -4.42 1.56
N LEU A 10 -16.26 -3.13 1.74
CA LEU A 10 -15.43 -2.24 2.55
C LEU A 10 -15.33 -2.70 4.00
N ALA A 11 -16.45 -3.15 4.60
CA ALA A 11 -16.44 -3.71 5.95
C ALA A 11 -15.60 -4.99 6.03
N ASN A 12 -15.69 -5.87 5.04
CA ASN A 12 -14.88 -7.10 4.97
C ASN A 12 -13.38 -6.76 4.89
N VAL A 13 -12.98 -5.85 4.01
CA VAL A 13 -11.60 -5.37 3.91
C VAL A 13 -11.15 -4.80 5.24
N ALA A 14 -11.91 -3.87 5.84
CA ALA A 14 -11.54 -3.23 7.10
C ALA A 14 -11.39 -4.23 8.25
N ILE A 15 -12.30 -5.19 8.38
CA ILE A 15 -12.23 -6.22 9.44
C ILE A 15 -11.01 -7.12 9.22
N THR A 16 -10.81 -7.60 8.01
CA THR A 16 -9.69 -8.51 7.69
C THR A 16 -8.35 -7.82 7.93
N GLN A 17 -8.15 -6.63 7.36
CA GLN A 17 -6.92 -5.85 7.52
C GLN A 17 -6.70 -5.45 8.99
N GLY A 18 -7.75 -5.04 9.68
CA GLY A 18 -7.69 -4.68 11.10
C GLY A 18 -7.28 -5.84 12.00
N VAL A 19 -7.86 -7.03 11.80
CA VAL A 19 -7.51 -8.24 12.56
C VAL A 19 -6.05 -8.62 12.34
N PHE A 20 -5.58 -8.63 11.10
CA PHE A 20 -4.18 -8.96 10.80
C PHE A 20 -3.23 -7.88 11.32
N LEU A 21 -3.58 -6.60 11.22
CA LEU A 21 -2.79 -5.51 11.81
C LEU A 21 -2.61 -5.70 13.32
N VAL A 22 -3.72 -5.96 14.04
CA VAL A 22 -3.68 -6.24 15.49
C VAL A 22 -2.81 -7.46 15.80
N ALA A 23 -2.91 -8.52 15.00
CA ALA A 23 -2.10 -9.72 15.18
C ALA A 23 -0.60 -9.44 14.99
N VAL A 24 -0.20 -8.73 13.93
CA VAL A 24 1.21 -8.42 13.65
C VAL A 24 1.78 -7.46 14.70
N VAL A 25 1.06 -6.37 15.02
CA VAL A 25 1.50 -5.41 16.04
C VAL A 25 1.51 -6.07 17.43
N GLY A 26 0.50 -6.85 17.75
CA GLY A 26 0.43 -7.61 19.00
C GLY A 26 1.62 -8.57 19.15
N ALA A 27 1.95 -9.31 18.09
CA ALA A 27 3.14 -10.17 18.09
C ALA A 27 4.43 -9.38 18.30
N ALA A 28 4.60 -8.23 17.62
CA ALA A 28 5.77 -7.38 17.79
C ALA A 28 5.90 -6.85 19.23
N VAL A 29 4.80 -6.42 19.85
CA VAL A 29 4.78 -5.95 21.23
C VAL A 29 5.09 -7.08 22.20
N LEU A 30 4.45 -8.24 22.05
CA LEU A 30 4.64 -9.39 22.95
C LEU A 30 6.05 -9.99 22.87
N THR A 31 6.69 -9.89 21.71
CA THR A 31 8.06 -10.37 21.50
C THR A 31 9.13 -9.30 21.77
N GLY A 32 8.72 -8.07 22.16
CA GLY A 32 9.64 -7.00 22.50
C GLY A 32 10.41 -6.41 21.32
N VAL A 33 9.83 -6.44 20.11
CA VAL A 33 10.45 -5.85 18.92
C VAL A 33 10.67 -4.36 19.13
N PRO A 34 11.90 -3.82 18.95
CA PRO A 34 12.15 -2.39 19.10
C PRO A 34 11.39 -1.57 18.06
N ALA A 35 10.72 -0.49 18.47
CA ALA A 35 10.01 0.39 17.57
C ALA A 35 10.89 0.95 16.43
N ALA A 36 12.17 1.18 16.71
CA ALA A 36 13.15 1.62 15.70
C ALA A 36 13.34 0.59 14.58
N ALA A 37 13.29 -0.72 14.88
CA ALA A 37 13.36 -1.76 13.86
C ALA A 37 12.14 -1.77 12.94
N MET A 38 11.01 -1.25 13.41
CA MET A 38 9.78 -1.08 12.65
C MET A 38 9.68 0.29 11.91
N GLY A 39 10.73 1.11 11.94
CA GLY A 39 10.72 2.44 11.32
C GLY A 39 9.90 3.48 12.10
N LEU A 40 9.74 3.30 13.43
CA LEU A 40 8.96 4.16 14.32
C LEU A 40 9.84 4.94 15.30
N SER A 41 11.11 5.25 14.93
CA SER A 41 11.94 6.15 15.73
C SER A 41 11.34 7.59 15.71
N PRO A 42 11.62 8.45 16.72
CA PRO A 42 11.14 9.84 16.73
C PRO A 42 11.50 10.63 15.46
N ALA A 43 12.71 10.42 14.92
CA ALA A 43 13.15 11.06 13.69
C ALA A 43 12.36 10.55 12.46
N ALA A 44 11.96 9.29 12.48
CA ALA A 44 11.18 8.66 11.41
C ALA A 44 9.71 9.11 11.37
N LEU A 45 9.21 9.78 12.41
CA LEU A 45 7.83 10.26 12.53
C LEU A 45 7.72 11.79 12.36
N GLY A 46 8.79 12.46 11.95
CA GLY A 46 8.85 13.91 11.82
C GLY A 46 8.26 14.46 10.51
N PRO A 47 8.29 15.80 10.34
CA PRO A 47 7.75 16.44 9.15
C PRO A 47 8.51 16.12 7.86
N VAL A 48 9.81 15.87 7.92
CA VAL A 48 10.60 15.52 6.73
C VAL A 48 10.18 14.16 6.16
N PRO A 49 10.08 13.06 6.93
CA PRO A 49 9.49 11.82 6.48
C PRO A 49 8.06 11.96 5.91
N LEU A 50 7.23 12.78 6.54
CA LEU A 50 5.87 13.06 6.04
C LEU A 50 5.90 13.72 4.66
N LEU A 51 6.66 14.80 4.49
CA LEU A 51 6.77 15.50 3.20
C LEU A 51 7.38 14.63 2.11
N PHE A 52 8.39 13.83 2.48
CA PHE A 52 8.97 12.86 1.54
C PHE A 52 7.95 11.80 1.13
N GLY A 53 7.15 11.30 2.07
CA GLY A 53 6.04 10.37 1.77
C GLY A 53 5.00 10.97 0.83
N ILE A 54 4.63 12.24 1.03
CA ILE A 54 3.71 12.95 0.13
C ILE A 54 4.31 13.05 -1.29
N GLY A 55 5.55 13.53 -1.41
CA GLY A 55 6.21 13.65 -2.70
C GLY A 55 6.39 12.30 -3.41
N LEU A 56 6.77 11.27 -2.67
CA LEU A 56 6.91 9.91 -3.19
C LEU A 56 5.55 9.35 -3.66
N GLY A 57 4.49 9.52 -2.88
CA GLY A 57 3.15 9.03 -3.23
C GLY A 57 2.63 9.66 -4.52
N VAL A 58 2.76 10.98 -4.66
CA VAL A 58 2.39 11.69 -5.89
C VAL A 58 3.24 11.22 -7.08
N ALA A 59 4.56 11.07 -6.90
CA ALA A 59 5.43 10.61 -7.96
C ALA A 59 5.11 9.17 -8.40
N LEU A 60 4.80 8.28 -7.46
CA LEU A 60 4.40 6.90 -7.75
C LEU A 60 3.05 6.84 -8.46
N TYR A 61 2.07 7.67 -8.05
CA TYR A 61 0.80 7.77 -8.74
C TYR A 61 1.02 8.20 -10.20
N VAL A 62 1.77 9.27 -10.45
CA VAL A 62 2.08 9.72 -11.82
C VAL A 62 2.81 8.64 -12.62
N ALA A 63 3.76 7.95 -12.01
CA ALA A 63 4.48 6.84 -12.67
C ALA A 63 3.54 5.67 -13.00
N ASN A 64 2.57 5.39 -12.13
CA ASN A 64 1.54 4.36 -12.37
C ASN A 64 0.66 4.73 -13.58
N GLU A 65 0.17 5.97 -13.65
CA GLU A 65 -0.63 6.48 -14.78
C GLU A 65 0.14 6.38 -16.10
N LEU A 66 1.39 6.85 -16.10
CA LEU A 66 2.24 6.75 -17.29
C LEU A 66 2.52 5.30 -17.69
N GLY A 67 2.69 4.42 -16.70
CA GLY A 67 2.87 2.99 -16.92
C GLY A 67 1.62 2.34 -17.51
N ALA A 68 0.43 2.70 -17.02
CA ALA A 68 -0.84 2.24 -17.56
C ALA A 68 -1.05 2.68 -19.01
N ALA A 69 -0.80 3.96 -19.32
CA ALA A 69 -0.88 4.49 -20.68
C ALA A 69 0.07 3.77 -21.67
N VAL A 70 1.30 3.48 -21.25
CA VAL A 70 2.26 2.71 -22.06
C VAL A 70 1.80 1.26 -22.27
N ALA A 71 1.26 0.63 -21.23
CA ALA A 71 0.76 -0.75 -21.30
C ALA A 71 -0.44 -0.85 -22.25
N GLU A 72 -1.38 0.08 -22.17
CA GLU A 72 -2.54 0.15 -23.05
C GLU A 72 -2.12 0.37 -24.52
N GLY A 73 -1.18 1.30 -24.77
CA GLY A 73 -0.59 1.50 -26.09
C GLY A 73 0.12 0.25 -26.64
N ALA A 74 0.53 -0.69 -25.78
CA ALA A 74 1.09 -1.99 -26.15
C ALA A 74 0.04 -3.11 -26.24
N GLY A 75 -1.26 -2.81 -26.04
CA GLY A 75 -2.36 -3.77 -26.08
C GLY A 75 -2.45 -4.65 -24.82
N ILE A 76 -1.90 -4.19 -23.68
CA ILE A 76 -1.98 -4.89 -22.41
C ILE A 76 -3.16 -4.30 -21.63
N GLU A 77 -4.19 -5.11 -21.42
CA GLU A 77 -5.37 -4.71 -20.64
C GLU A 77 -5.07 -4.69 -19.14
N TYR A 78 -5.55 -3.65 -18.47
CA TYR A 78 -5.55 -3.50 -17.02
C TYR A 78 -6.90 -3.91 -16.45
N ASP A 79 -6.92 -4.72 -15.38
CA ASP A 79 -8.18 -5.10 -14.72
C ASP A 79 -8.55 -4.11 -13.60
N GLU A 80 -9.37 -3.14 -13.93
CA GLU A 80 -9.85 -2.09 -13.03
C GLU A 80 -11.12 -2.47 -12.24
N ARG A 81 -11.67 -3.66 -12.49
CA ARG A 81 -12.95 -4.10 -11.91
C ARG A 81 -12.97 -4.06 -10.39
N LEU A 82 -11.85 -4.38 -9.75
CA LEU A 82 -11.79 -4.37 -8.28
C LEU A 82 -11.95 -2.95 -7.73
N ARG A 83 -11.32 -1.95 -8.36
CA ARG A 83 -11.45 -0.54 -8.00
C ARG A 83 -12.88 -0.06 -8.17
N ALA A 84 -13.48 -0.31 -9.35
CA ALA A 84 -14.86 0.08 -9.65
C ALA A 84 -15.87 -0.55 -8.66
N VAL A 85 -15.70 -1.81 -8.29
CA VAL A 85 -16.60 -2.50 -7.32
C VAL A 85 -16.48 -1.93 -5.90
N LEU A 86 -15.32 -1.41 -5.52
CA LEU A 86 -15.08 -0.82 -4.21
C LEU A 86 -15.43 0.67 -4.14
N ALA A 87 -15.65 1.34 -5.29
CA ALA A 87 -16.02 2.74 -5.36
C ALA A 87 -17.44 2.97 -4.81
N PRO A 88 -17.63 3.87 -3.84
CA PRO A 88 -18.93 4.10 -3.25
C PRO A 88 -19.79 5.08 -4.05
N ASP A 89 -21.13 4.89 -4.05
CA ASP A 89 -22.10 5.79 -4.68
C ASP A 89 -22.49 7.00 -3.81
N SER A 90 -21.94 7.14 -2.61
CA SER A 90 -22.36 8.19 -1.66
C SER A 90 -21.19 8.91 -1.03
N ALA A 91 -21.36 10.19 -0.68
CA ALA A 91 -20.37 11.01 0.02
C ALA A 91 -19.92 10.36 1.35
N ARG A 92 -20.86 9.72 2.08
CA ARG A 92 -20.53 8.98 3.31
C ARG A 92 -19.63 7.77 3.00
N GLY A 93 -19.92 7.03 1.93
CA GLY A 93 -19.09 5.91 1.50
C GLY A 93 -17.68 6.37 1.13
N TRP A 94 -17.55 7.48 0.41
CA TRP A 94 -16.27 8.10 0.08
C TRP A 94 -15.50 8.54 1.33
N ALA A 95 -16.16 9.14 2.30
CA ALA A 95 -15.53 9.49 3.58
C ALA A 95 -15.03 8.25 4.33
N VAL A 96 -15.76 7.14 4.31
CA VAL A 96 -15.34 5.86 4.89
C VAL A 96 -14.18 5.25 4.11
N LEU A 97 -14.24 5.22 2.78
CA LEU A 97 -13.17 4.68 1.94
C LEU A 97 -11.86 5.46 2.15
N LEU A 98 -11.88 6.76 1.89
CA LEU A 98 -10.68 7.61 1.94
C LEU A 98 -10.19 7.89 3.37
N GLY A 99 -11.10 8.06 4.34
CA GLY A 99 -10.75 8.45 5.70
C GLY A 99 -10.49 7.27 6.65
N PHE A 100 -10.88 6.05 6.29
CA PHE A 100 -10.73 4.90 7.17
C PHE A 100 -10.18 3.65 6.46
N VAL A 101 -10.80 3.19 5.38
CA VAL A 101 -10.44 1.90 4.77
C VAL A 101 -9.07 1.96 4.11
N LEU A 102 -8.82 2.93 3.23
CA LEU A 102 -7.52 3.06 2.57
C LEU A 102 -6.36 3.37 3.54
N PRO A 103 -6.52 4.25 4.55
CA PRO A 103 -5.49 4.39 5.59
C PRO A 103 -5.20 3.08 6.33
N LEU A 104 -6.24 2.33 6.69
CA LEU A 104 -6.08 1.05 7.38
C LEU A 104 -5.34 0.02 6.52
N VAL A 105 -5.69 -0.09 5.23
CA VAL A 105 -5.00 -0.95 4.26
C VAL A 105 -3.53 -0.56 4.16
N ALA A 106 -3.23 0.72 3.91
CA ALA A 106 -1.86 1.21 3.79
C ALA A 106 -1.05 0.93 5.08
N VAL A 107 -1.62 1.22 6.25
CA VAL A 107 -0.94 0.94 7.53
C VAL A 107 -0.67 -0.56 7.69
N PHE A 108 -1.66 -1.41 7.48
CA PHE A 108 -1.47 -2.85 7.65
C PHE A 108 -0.42 -3.41 6.69
N GLU A 109 -0.53 -3.07 5.41
CA GLU A 109 0.37 -3.63 4.41
C GLU A 109 1.81 -3.13 4.60
N GLU A 110 2.02 -1.86 4.95
CA GLU A 110 3.36 -1.36 5.24
C GLU A 110 3.91 -1.90 6.56
N VAL A 111 3.07 -2.11 7.58
CA VAL A 111 3.50 -2.79 8.82
C VAL A 111 3.92 -4.23 8.53
N LEU A 112 3.18 -4.96 7.73
CA LEU A 112 3.51 -6.34 7.39
C LEU A 112 4.74 -6.43 6.49
N PHE A 113 4.71 -5.76 5.34
CA PHE A 113 5.73 -5.95 4.30
C PHE A 113 7.01 -5.16 4.55
N ARG A 114 6.94 -3.96 5.16
CA ARG A 114 8.13 -3.11 5.37
C ARG A 114 8.62 -3.16 6.80
N ALA A 115 7.76 -2.96 7.78
CA ALA A 115 8.21 -3.03 9.17
C ALA A 115 8.56 -4.46 9.59
N ALA A 116 7.66 -5.44 9.45
CA ALA A 116 7.91 -6.79 9.92
C ALA A 116 8.88 -7.56 9.02
N ILE A 117 8.61 -7.68 7.71
CA ILE A 117 9.44 -8.51 6.83
C ILE A 117 10.81 -7.84 6.56
N VAL A 118 10.86 -6.55 6.24
CA VAL A 118 12.15 -5.91 5.96
C VAL A 118 12.84 -5.45 7.25
N GLY A 119 12.19 -4.62 8.06
CA GLY A 119 12.81 -4.00 9.23
C GLY A 119 13.20 -5.00 10.32
N VAL A 120 12.22 -5.78 10.79
CA VAL A 120 12.44 -6.71 11.92
C VAL A 120 13.37 -7.86 11.52
N LEU A 121 13.24 -8.46 10.34
CA LEU A 121 14.12 -9.56 9.94
C LEU A 121 15.55 -9.07 9.66
N ALA A 122 15.74 -7.88 9.11
CA ALA A 122 17.06 -7.29 8.95
C ALA A 122 17.72 -7.04 10.32
N ALA A 123 16.99 -6.39 11.24
CA ALA A 123 17.53 -6.04 12.56
C ALA A 123 17.73 -7.26 13.47
N GLY A 124 16.82 -8.24 13.45
CA GLY A 124 16.82 -9.39 14.34
C GLY A 124 17.71 -10.55 13.88
N PHE A 125 17.84 -10.74 12.56
CA PHE A 125 18.54 -11.91 12.01
C PHE A 125 19.74 -11.54 11.13
N GLY A 126 20.04 -10.25 10.95
CA GLY A 126 21.16 -9.80 10.11
C GLY A 126 21.00 -10.12 8.62
N VAL A 127 19.79 -10.38 8.15
CA VAL A 127 19.52 -10.62 6.73
C VAL A 127 19.71 -9.31 5.97
N SER A 128 20.32 -9.38 4.78
CA SER A 128 20.49 -8.21 3.91
C SER A 128 19.15 -7.51 3.67
N PRO A 129 19.03 -6.20 4.01
CA PRO A 129 17.80 -5.45 3.75
C PRO A 129 17.37 -5.49 2.29
N TRP A 130 18.32 -5.48 1.34
CA TRP A 130 18.02 -5.50 -0.09
C TRP A 130 17.49 -6.85 -0.57
N LEU A 131 17.93 -7.95 0.04
CA LEU A 131 17.34 -9.26 -0.22
C LEU A 131 15.90 -9.31 0.29
N LEU A 132 15.65 -8.72 1.47
CA LEU A 132 14.31 -8.62 2.02
C LEU A 132 13.42 -7.67 1.22
N VAL A 133 13.96 -6.59 0.64
CA VAL A 133 13.25 -5.72 -0.31
C VAL A 133 12.75 -6.55 -1.49
N ALA A 134 13.61 -7.33 -2.13
CA ALA A 134 13.21 -8.17 -3.27
C ALA A 134 12.16 -9.21 -2.85
N GLY A 135 12.39 -9.96 -1.77
CA GLY A 135 11.48 -10.99 -1.27
C GLY A 135 10.11 -10.41 -0.85
N SER A 136 10.11 -9.30 -0.10
CA SER A 136 8.90 -8.60 0.31
C SER A 136 8.08 -8.10 -0.89
N SER A 137 8.73 -7.59 -1.93
CA SER A 137 8.06 -7.11 -3.15
C SER A 137 7.42 -8.25 -3.93
N LEU A 138 8.07 -9.41 -4.01
CA LEU A 138 7.50 -10.60 -4.64
C LEU A 138 6.28 -11.12 -3.86
N LEU A 139 6.35 -11.15 -2.53
CA LEU A 139 5.22 -11.53 -1.68
C LEU A 139 4.06 -10.54 -1.80
N PHE A 140 4.37 -9.24 -1.86
CA PHE A 140 3.39 -8.18 -2.06
C PHE A 140 2.67 -8.33 -3.41
N ALA A 141 3.42 -8.53 -4.49
CA ALA A 141 2.88 -8.81 -5.82
C ALA A 141 1.98 -10.07 -5.83
N ALA A 142 2.42 -11.15 -5.20
CA ALA A 142 1.65 -12.40 -5.11
C ALA A 142 0.31 -12.22 -4.37
N GLY A 143 0.27 -11.34 -3.35
CA GLY A 143 -0.97 -10.98 -2.64
C GLY A 143 -1.99 -10.24 -3.52
N HIS A 144 -1.57 -9.66 -4.63
CA HIS A 144 -2.40 -8.88 -5.56
C HIS A 144 -2.80 -9.64 -6.84
N GLY A 145 -2.78 -10.97 -6.80
CA GLY A 145 -3.06 -11.83 -7.95
C GLY A 145 -4.41 -11.59 -8.66
N LEU A 146 -5.38 -11.00 -7.99
CA LEU A 146 -6.69 -10.65 -8.57
C LEU A 146 -6.62 -9.48 -9.57
N GLN A 147 -5.52 -8.72 -9.60
CA GLN A 147 -5.31 -7.59 -10.51
C GLN A 147 -4.86 -8.03 -11.92
N GLY A 148 -4.74 -9.33 -12.15
CA GLY A 148 -4.20 -9.85 -13.40
C GLY A 148 -2.68 -9.68 -13.53
N PRO A 149 -2.05 -10.24 -14.59
CA PRO A 149 -0.59 -10.25 -14.73
C PRO A 149 0.05 -8.85 -14.77
N ALA A 150 -0.56 -7.90 -15.48
CA ALA A 150 -0.07 -6.52 -15.57
C ALA A 150 -0.16 -5.81 -14.21
N GLY A 151 -1.31 -5.90 -13.53
CA GLY A 151 -1.51 -5.34 -12.21
C GLY A 151 -0.53 -5.91 -11.18
N VAL A 152 -0.29 -7.22 -11.19
CA VAL A 152 0.69 -7.89 -10.32
C VAL A 152 2.11 -7.35 -10.57
N ALA A 153 2.49 -7.15 -11.83
CA ALA A 153 3.82 -6.62 -12.16
C ALA A 153 4.00 -5.17 -11.67
N VAL A 154 2.99 -4.33 -11.89
CA VAL A 154 3.01 -2.93 -11.43
C VAL A 154 2.98 -2.86 -9.90
N THR A 155 2.09 -3.60 -9.25
CA THR A 155 2.04 -3.67 -7.79
C THR A 155 3.36 -4.18 -7.20
N GLY A 156 4.02 -5.14 -7.85
CA GLY A 156 5.35 -5.60 -7.47
C GLY A 156 6.41 -4.51 -7.59
N ALA A 157 6.38 -3.73 -8.68
CA ALA A 157 7.29 -2.59 -8.88
C ALA A 157 7.05 -1.47 -7.85
N LEU A 158 5.80 -1.09 -7.61
CA LEU A 158 5.42 -0.15 -6.55
C LEU A 158 5.89 -0.67 -5.18
N GLY A 159 5.66 -1.96 -4.93
CA GLY A 159 6.11 -2.64 -3.72
C GLY A 159 7.62 -2.57 -3.52
N PHE A 160 8.39 -2.73 -4.60
CA PHE A 160 9.85 -2.61 -4.56
C PHE A 160 10.29 -1.18 -4.22
N VAL A 161 9.69 -0.17 -4.86
CA VAL A 161 10.04 1.24 -4.59
C VAL A 161 9.70 1.62 -3.15
N LEU A 162 8.54 1.23 -2.63
CA LEU A 162 8.17 1.48 -1.24
C LEU A 162 9.12 0.77 -0.25
N ALA A 163 9.48 -0.49 -0.52
CA ALA A 163 10.42 -1.23 0.33
C ALA A 163 11.83 -0.62 0.30
N ALA A 164 12.30 -0.18 -0.86
CA ALA A 164 13.56 0.55 -1.01
C ALA A 164 13.52 1.89 -0.26
N ALA A 165 12.42 2.65 -0.39
CA ALA A 165 12.23 3.90 0.34
C ALA A 165 12.25 3.67 1.85
N PHE A 166 11.64 2.59 2.35
CA PHE A 166 11.71 2.21 3.76
C PHE A 166 13.15 1.96 4.22
N VAL A 167 13.93 1.19 3.47
CA VAL A 167 15.35 0.92 3.80
C VAL A 167 16.18 2.21 3.79
N LEU A 168 15.96 3.09 2.82
CA LEU A 168 16.74 4.33 2.67
C LEU A 168 16.38 5.39 3.71
N THR A 169 15.11 5.46 4.13
CA THR A 169 14.62 6.49 5.07
C THR A 169 14.54 6.00 6.51
N GLY A 170 14.44 4.70 6.73
CA GLY A 170 14.14 4.12 8.04
C GLY A 170 12.78 4.55 8.60
N SER A 171 11.83 4.96 7.75
CA SER A 171 10.56 5.56 8.18
C SER A 171 9.36 4.79 7.65
N LEU A 172 8.59 4.22 8.58
CA LEU A 172 7.29 3.63 8.28
C LEU A 172 6.28 4.70 7.86
N LEU A 173 6.33 5.90 8.45
CA LEU A 173 5.45 7.02 8.09
C LEU A 173 5.57 7.39 6.61
N THR A 174 6.81 7.47 6.09
CA THR A 174 7.07 7.78 4.68
C THR A 174 6.32 6.84 3.75
N VAL A 175 6.46 5.54 3.97
CA VAL A 175 5.89 4.55 3.05
C VAL A 175 4.38 4.37 3.22
N VAL A 176 3.86 4.51 4.45
CA VAL A 176 2.41 4.52 4.71
C VAL A 176 1.73 5.70 4.00
N VAL A 177 2.32 6.90 4.11
CA VAL A 177 1.77 8.09 3.45
C VAL A 177 1.84 7.96 1.92
N ALA A 178 2.97 7.49 1.39
CA ALA A 178 3.12 7.29 -0.04
C ALA A 178 2.12 6.25 -0.58
N HIS A 179 2.00 5.11 0.06
CA HIS A 179 1.06 4.06 -0.32
C HIS A 179 -0.40 4.54 -0.26
N TYR A 180 -0.78 5.18 0.86
CA TYR A 180 -2.12 5.75 0.99
C TYR A 180 -2.43 6.73 -0.14
N LEU A 181 -1.49 7.63 -0.48
CA LEU A 181 -1.72 8.62 -1.53
C LEU A 181 -1.86 8.00 -2.92
N VAL A 182 -1.08 6.99 -3.26
CA VAL A 182 -1.28 6.25 -4.52
C VAL A 182 -2.71 5.75 -4.61
N ASN A 183 -3.16 5.00 -3.60
CA ASN A 183 -4.51 4.45 -3.61
C ASN A 183 -5.60 5.53 -3.58
N ALA A 184 -5.42 6.58 -2.76
CA ALA A 184 -6.40 7.65 -2.65
C ALA A 184 -6.54 8.47 -3.94
N LEU A 185 -5.43 8.72 -4.64
CA LEU A 185 -5.44 9.40 -5.94
C LEU A 185 -6.05 8.51 -7.03
N GLU A 186 -5.71 7.21 -7.07
CA GLU A 186 -6.35 6.24 -7.97
C GLU A 186 -7.87 6.26 -7.85
N PHE A 187 -8.39 6.07 -6.63
CA PHE A 187 -9.83 6.10 -6.40
C PHE A 187 -10.43 7.49 -6.67
N GLY A 188 -9.78 8.55 -6.18
CA GLY A 188 -10.29 9.90 -6.28
C GLY A 188 -10.37 10.41 -7.72
N VAL A 189 -9.36 10.16 -8.52
CA VAL A 189 -9.27 10.64 -9.91
C VAL A 189 -10.15 9.81 -10.83
N HIS A 190 -10.01 8.49 -10.80
CA HIS A 190 -10.76 7.63 -11.74
C HIS A 190 -12.22 7.47 -11.34
N GLU A 191 -12.50 7.05 -10.12
CA GLU A 191 -13.87 6.73 -9.70
C GLU A 191 -14.62 7.95 -9.15
N GLY A 192 -13.90 8.91 -8.53
CA GLY A 192 -14.51 10.10 -7.96
C GLY A 192 -14.75 11.21 -8.96
N LEU A 193 -13.77 11.50 -9.82
CA LEU A 193 -13.84 12.56 -10.84
C LEU A 193 -14.18 12.02 -12.23
N GLY A 194 -14.11 10.71 -12.45
CA GLY A 194 -14.37 10.08 -13.75
C GLY A 194 -13.33 10.48 -14.81
N VAL A 195 -12.08 10.73 -14.40
CA VAL A 195 -11.01 11.10 -15.33
C VAL A 195 -10.31 9.83 -15.79
N GLU A 196 -10.37 9.57 -17.08
CA GLU A 196 -9.54 8.57 -17.76
C GLU A 196 -8.41 9.31 -18.46
N TRP A 197 -7.16 8.89 -18.21
CA TRP A 197 -5.99 9.56 -18.78
C TRP A 197 -5.69 9.12 -20.22
N VAL A 198 -6.32 8.03 -20.66
CA VAL A 198 -6.14 7.43 -22.00
C VAL A 198 -7.48 6.99 -22.53
#